data_820ada233b7f2aed5162fc03c14da7fa
#
_entry.id   820ada233b7f2aed5162fc03c14da7fa
#
_cell.length_a   1.000
_cell.length_b   1.000
_cell.length_c   1.000
_cell.angle_alpha   90.00
_cell.angle_beta   90.00
_cell.angle_gamma   90.00
#
_symmetry.space_group_name_H-M   'P 1'
#
loop_
_entity.id
_entity.type
_entity.pdbx_description
1 polymer ?
#
loop_
_entity_poly.entity_id
_entity_poly.type
_entity_poly.pdbx_seq_one_letter_code
_entity_poly.pdbx_strand_id
1 'polypeptide(L)'
;MTPKVKPGSKDTWDGFAGERQKIFQYIADQKIPGLVILSADRHRSDAYKIDTGIKGMYPLYECQSSRLTNQHVHGLIKHSLFGYNEKQSFGRVDFDLKADDPTFKYTVINIDGKPIHSLTVKRSELQLK
;
A
#
# COMPACT_ATOMS: atom_id res chain seq x y z
N MET A 1 -2.23 4.38 -4.80
CA MET A 1 -3.05 3.93 -5.97
C MET A 1 -4.41 3.36 -5.58
N THR A 2 -4.67 3.23 -4.31
CA THR A 2 -5.94 2.70 -3.76
C THR A 2 -7.14 3.49 -4.27
N PRO A 3 -8.14 2.84 -4.88
CA PRO A 3 -9.35 3.50 -5.36
C PRO A 3 -10.26 3.95 -4.22
N LYS A 4 -11.10 4.96 -4.48
CA LYS A 4 -12.15 5.45 -3.56
C LYS A 4 -11.64 5.97 -2.21
N VAL A 5 -10.37 6.40 -2.13
CA VAL A 5 -9.83 7.00 -0.90
C VAL A 5 -10.38 8.41 -0.68
N LYS A 6 -10.56 9.16 -1.75
CA LYS A 6 -11.16 10.49 -1.76
C LYS A 6 -11.86 10.72 -3.10
N PRO A 7 -13.10 10.24 -3.28
CA PRO A 7 -13.83 10.38 -4.53
C PRO A 7 -13.88 11.83 -5.00
N GLY A 8 -13.62 12.05 -6.30
CA GLY A 8 -13.58 13.37 -6.92
C GLY A 8 -12.34 14.22 -6.61
N SER A 9 -11.38 13.71 -5.86
CA SER A 9 -10.12 14.41 -5.60
C SER A 9 -9.22 14.41 -6.83
N LYS A 10 -8.66 15.59 -7.15
CA LYS A 10 -7.64 15.75 -8.18
C LYS A 10 -6.22 15.43 -7.69
N ASP A 11 -6.04 15.17 -6.38
CA ASP A 11 -4.75 14.88 -5.75
C ASP A 11 -4.55 13.39 -5.48
N THR A 12 -5.48 12.55 -5.90
CA THR A 12 -5.41 11.10 -5.71
C THR A 12 -5.64 10.38 -7.02
N TRP A 13 -5.31 9.10 -7.07
CA TRP A 13 -5.52 8.27 -8.25
C TRP A 13 -6.99 8.08 -8.64
N ASP A 14 -7.94 8.51 -7.82
CA ASP A 14 -9.34 8.60 -8.21
C ASP A 14 -9.60 9.72 -9.22
N GLY A 15 -8.83 10.81 -9.15
CA GLY A 15 -8.83 11.86 -10.17
C GLY A 15 -8.18 11.43 -11.49
N PHE A 16 -7.40 10.36 -11.48
CA PHE A 16 -6.63 9.83 -12.62
C PHE A 16 -6.95 8.35 -12.86
N ALA A 17 -8.21 7.97 -12.72
CA ALA A 17 -8.65 6.58 -12.77
C ALA A 17 -8.28 5.89 -14.10
N GLY A 18 -8.33 6.61 -15.24
CA GLY A 18 -7.96 6.08 -16.54
C GLY A 18 -6.47 5.75 -16.64
N GLU A 19 -5.60 6.61 -16.10
CA GLU A 19 -4.15 6.38 -16.07
C GLU A 19 -3.79 5.25 -15.10
N ARG A 20 -4.41 5.24 -13.93
CA ARG A 20 -4.26 4.12 -12.98
C ARG A 20 -4.60 2.79 -13.64
N GLN A 21 -5.72 2.71 -14.36
CA GLN A 21 -6.12 1.49 -15.04
C GLN A 21 -5.15 1.07 -16.15
N LYS A 22 -4.60 2.03 -16.89
CA LYS A 22 -3.54 1.76 -17.89
C LYS A 22 -2.29 1.16 -17.24
N ILE A 23 -1.88 1.67 -16.06
CA ILE A 23 -0.74 1.12 -15.33
C ILE A 23 -1.04 -0.32 -14.89
N PHE A 24 -2.21 -0.59 -14.34
CA PHE A 24 -2.59 -1.95 -13.93
C PHE A 24 -2.64 -2.90 -15.12
N GLN A 25 -3.22 -2.46 -16.25
CA GLN A 25 -3.26 -3.26 -17.47
C GLN A 25 -1.85 -3.56 -17.99
N TYR A 26 -0.97 -2.56 -18.01
CA TYR A 26 0.42 -2.75 -18.44
C TYR A 26 1.15 -3.79 -17.57
N ILE A 27 0.97 -3.75 -16.24
CA ILE A 27 1.57 -4.74 -15.33
C ILE A 27 1.07 -6.15 -15.67
N ALA A 28 -0.22 -6.29 -15.95
CA ALA A 28 -0.83 -7.57 -16.33
C ALA A 28 -0.33 -8.07 -17.70
N ASP A 29 -0.33 -7.20 -18.72
CA ASP A 29 0.08 -7.53 -20.11
C ASP A 29 1.55 -7.92 -20.18
N GLN A 30 2.40 -7.22 -19.44
CA GLN A 30 3.83 -7.52 -19.35
C GLN A 30 4.16 -8.64 -18.34
N LYS A 31 3.14 -9.22 -17.71
CA LYS A 31 3.27 -10.27 -16.71
C LYS A 31 4.29 -9.95 -15.61
N ILE A 32 4.29 -8.71 -15.12
CA ILE A 32 5.24 -8.23 -14.09
C ILE A 32 4.84 -8.81 -12.73
N PRO A 33 5.62 -9.71 -12.11
CA PRO A 33 5.33 -10.23 -10.78
C PRO A 33 5.97 -9.36 -9.69
N GLY A 34 5.54 -9.57 -8.44
CA GLY A 34 6.24 -9.07 -7.26
C GLY A 34 6.12 -7.57 -7.00
N LEU A 35 5.13 -6.89 -7.56
CA LEU A 35 4.98 -5.45 -7.41
C LEU A 35 4.24 -5.10 -6.12
N VAL A 36 4.81 -4.19 -5.32
CA VAL A 36 4.22 -3.55 -4.15
C VAL A 36 4.33 -2.03 -4.33
N ILE A 37 3.33 -1.29 -3.87
CA ILE A 37 3.27 0.16 -3.99
C ILE A 37 3.62 0.80 -2.66
N LEU A 38 4.56 1.73 -2.66
CA LEU A 38 4.86 2.59 -1.52
C LEU A 38 4.33 3.99 -1.81
N SER A 39 3.61 4.56 -0.84
CA SER A 39 3.03 5.90 -0.95
C SER A 39 3.14 6.69 0.35
N ALA A 40 2.82 7.98 0.30
CA ALA A 40 2.92 8.89 1.43
C ALA A 40 1.87 10.02 1.36
N ASP A 41 2.16 11.19 1.95
CA ASP A 41 1.42 12.47 1.90
C ASP A 41 0.12 12.54 2.73
N ARG A 42 -0.51 11.45 3.09
CA ARG A 42 -1.84 11.45 3.70
C ARG A 42 -1.85 11.65 5.22
N HIS A 43 -0.72 12.01 5.82
CA HIS A 43 -0.55 12.30 7.26
C HIS A 43 -1.11 11.21 8.19
N ARG A 44 -1.02 9.97 7.75
CA ARG A 44 -1.30 8.73 8.47
C ARG A 44 -0.55 7.59 7.82
N SER A 45 -0.44 6.47 8.49
CA SER A 45 0.15 5.24 7.93
C SER A 45 -0.95 4.20 7.73
N ASP A 46 -1.05 3.64 6.52
CA ASP A 46 -2.09 2.69 6.13
C ASP A 46 -1.48 1.52 5.35
N ALA A 47 -2.21 0.41 5.26
CA ALA A 47 -1.97 -0.62 4.27
C ALA A 47 -3.28 -1.00 3.56
N TYR A 48 -3.17 -1.26 2.25
CA TYR A 48 -4.31 -1.62 1.41
C TYR A 48 -4.00 -2.86 0.58
N LYS A 49 -5.05 -3.64 0.31
CA LYS A 49 -5.06 -4.69 -0.69
C LYS A 49 -5.99 -4.25 -1.82
N ILE A 50 -5.43 -4.05 -2.99
CA ILE A 50 -6.13 -3.47 -4.16
C ILE A 50 -6.50 -4.60 -5.12
N ASP A 51 -7.78 -4.80 -5.33
CA ASP A 51 -8.27 -5.56 -6.47
C ASP A 51 -8.20 -4.67 -7.72
N THR A 52 -7.43 -5.10 -8.71
CA THR A 52 -7.25 -4.34 -9.95
C THR A 52 -8.42 -4.49 -10.92
N GLY A 53 -9.30 -5.47 -10.70
CA GLY A 53 -10.40 -5.85 -11.61
C GLY A 53 -9.93 -6.56 -12.89
N ILE A 54 -8.65 -6.89 -13.00
CA ILE A 54 -8.07 -7.56 -14.17
C ILE A 54 -7.98 -9.05 -13.91
N LYS A 55 -8.60 -9.86 -14.77
CA LYS A 55 -8.63 -11.32 -14.65
C LYS A 55 -7.23 -11.90 -14.66
N GLY A 56 -6.93 -12.75 -13.67
CA GLY A 56 -5.64 -13.43 -13.54
C GLY A 56 -4.54 -12.60 -12.90
N MET A 57 -4.78 -11.32 -12.65
CA MET A 57 -3.82 -10.48 -11.94
C MET A 57 -3.89 -10.72 -10.43
N TYR A 58 -2.74 -10.71 -9.79
CA TYR A 58 -2.66 -10.74 -8.32
C TYR A 58 -3.11 -9.40 -7.71
N PRO A 59 -3.56 -9.38 -6.45
CA PRO A 59 -3.89 -8.13 -5.77
C PRO A 59 -2.62 -7.31 -5.54
N LEU A 60 -2.69 -6.00 -5.81
CA LEU A 60 -1.61 -5.10 -5.45
C LEU A 60 -1.73 -4.69 -3.98
N TYR A 61 -0.59 -4.60 -3.30
CA TYR A 61 -0.53 -4.05 -1.95
C TYR A 61 0.04 -2.64 -2.01
N GLU A 62 -0.61 -1.71 -1.33
CA GLU A 62 -0.11 -0.35 -1.14
C GLU A 62 0.16 -0.13 0.35
N CYS A 63 1.41 0.22 0.67
CA CYS A 63 1.87 0.57 1.99
C CYS A 63 2.13 2.07 2.03
N GLN A 64 1.29 2.79 2.76
CA GLN A 64 1.36 4.22 2.89
C GLN A 64 1.96 4.60 4.23
N SER A 65 2.95 5.49 4.22
CA SER A 65 3.61 5.96 5.43
C SER A 65 3.82 7.46 5.38
N SER A 66 3.29 8.17 6.36
CA SER A 66 3.35 9.62 6.44
C SER A 66 3.19 10.10 7.88
N ARG A 67 3.22 11.44 8.10
CA ARG A 67 3.15 12.09 9.37
C ARG A 67 4.44 11.97 10.20
N LEU A 68 5.58 12.32 9.60
CA LEU A 68 6.84 12.40 10.36
C LEU A 68 6.88 13.60 11.31
N THR A 69 6.46 14.77 10.83
CA THR A 69 6.55 16.03 11.58
C THR A 69 5.24 16.82 11.66
N ASN A 70 4.29 16.53 10.80
CA ASN A 70 3.05 17.26 10.64
C ASN A 70 2.08 17.06 11.81
N GLN A 71 1.39 18.15 12.20
CA GLN A 71 0.30 18.07 13.18
C GLN A 71 -1.07 17.80 12.52
N HIS A 72 -1.22 18.14 11.24
CA HIS A 72 -2.44 17.85 10.49
C HIS A 72 -2.65 16.35 10.32
N VAL A 73 -3.84 15.87 10.59
CA VAL A 73 -4.16 14.44 10.61
C VAL A 73 -5.38 14.17 9.75
N HIS A 74 -5.25 13.20 8.84
CA HIS A 74 -6.41 12.66 8.13
C HIS A 74 -7.04 11.49 8.87
N GLY A 75 -8.36 11.38 8.78
CA GLY A 75 -9.11 10.24 9.33
C GLY A 75 -8.71 8.90 8.71
N LEU A 76 -8.87 7.83 9.47
CA LEU A 76 -8.61 6.46 9.01
C LEU A 76 -9.61 6.07 7.92
N ILE A 77 -9.17 5.21 7.00
CA ILE A 77 -9.98 4.69 5.90
C ILE A 77 -10.57 3.34 6.27
N LYS A 78 -11.89 3.25 6.25
CA LYS A 78 -12.64 2.07 6.72
C LYS A 78 -12.27 0.75 6.01
N HIS A 79 -11.83 0.81 4.76
CA HIS A 79 -11.49 -0.39 3.96
C HIS A 79 -9.98 -0.62 3.82
N SER A 80 -9.14 0.05 4.63
CA SER A 80 -7.74 -0.33 4.77
C SER A 80 -7.62 -1.65 5.54
N LEU A 81 -6.53 -2.37 5.33
CA LEU A 81 -6.19 -3.56 6.13
C LEU A 81 -5.91 -3.15 7.58
N PHE A 82 -5.26 -2.02 7.75
CA PHE A 82 -5.09 -1.29 9.00
C PHE A 82 -4.75 0.17 8.70
N GLY A 83 -4.90 1.03 9.70
CA GLY A 83 -4.47 2.42 9.65
C GLY A 83 -4.04 2.92 11.01
N TYR A 84 -3.11 3.89 11.01
CA TYR A 84 -2.60 4.53 12.22
C TYR A 84 -2.42 6.04 12.00
N ASN A 85 -3.00 6.85 12.89
CA ASN A 85 -2.94 8.30 12.84
C ASN A 85 -2.83 8.98 14.22
N GLU A 86 -2.58 8.21 15.29
CA GLU A 86 -2.55 8.76 16.65
C GLU A 86 -1.29 9.59 16.92
N LYS A 87 -0.12 9.07 16.50
CA LYS A 87 1.17 9.75 16.66
C LYS A 87 1.93 9.80 15.34
N GLN A 88 3.03 10.55 15.32
CA GLN A 88 4.01 10.48 14.23
C GLN A 88 4.46 9.04 14.06
N SER A 89 4.65 8.65 12.81
CA SER A 89 5.03 7.29 12.46
C SER A 89 5.74 7.22 11.12
N PHE A 90 6.49 6.15 10.95
CA PHE A 90 7.11 5.79 9.68
C PHE A 90 6.89 4.32 9.37
N GLY A 91 7.01 3.96 8.11
CA GLY A 91 6.97 2.59 7.66
C GLY A 91 8.38 2.04 7.46
N ARG A 92 8.64 0.86 8.03
CA ARG A 92 9.83 0.07 7.75
C ARG A 92 9.47 -1.09 6.84
N VAL A 93 10.30 -1.33 5.85
CA VAL A 93 10.18 -2.46 4.94
C VAL A 93 11.36 -3.41 5.17
N ASP A 94 11.05 -4.65 5.43
CA ASP A 94 12.02 -5.73 5.59
C ASP A 94 11.77 -6.79 4.50
N PHE A 95 12.84 -7.30 3.86
CA PHE A 95 12.77 -8.40 2.90
C PHE A 95 13.47 -9.63 3.48
N ASP A 96 12.80 -10.77 3.50
CA ASP A 96 13.43 -12.07 3.70
C ASP A 96 13.51 -12.80 2.35
N LEU A 97 14.70 -12.76 1.75
CA LEU A 97 14.99 -13.39 0.46
C LEU A 97 15.53 -14.83 0.60
N LYS A 98 15.76 -15.29 1.84
CA LYS A 98 16.31 -16.62 2.13
C LYS A 98 15.24 -17.65 2.46
N ALA A 99 14.00 -17.20 2.75
CA ALA A 99 12.88 -18.10 2.95
C ALA A 99 12.56 -18.86 1.64
N ASP A 100 12.03 -20.07 1.74
CA ASP A 100 11.57 -20.88 0.59
C ASP A 100 10.56 -20.10 -0.27
N ASP A 101 9.70 -19.31 0.37
CA ASP A 101 8.81 -18.35 -0.27
C ASP A 101 9.17 -16.94 0.26
N PRO A 102 9.99 -16.17 -0.47
CA PRO A 102 10.46 -14.86 -0.04
C PRO A 102 9.33 -13.94 0.40
N THR A 103 9.60 -13.11 1.42
CA THR A 103 8.60 -12.21 1.98
C THR A 103 9.01 -10.75 1.91
N PHE A 104 8.01 -9.90 1.75
CA PHE A 104 8.01 -8.47 1.99
C PHE A 104 7.23 -8.22 3.29
N LYS A 105 7.82 -7.53 4.26
CA LYS A 105 7.15 -7.16 5.51
C LYS A 105 7.17 -5.64 5.67
N TYR A 106 6.00 -5.04 5.71
CA TYR A 106 5.80 -3.63 6.05
C TYR A 106 5.40 -3.51 7.53
N THR A 107 6.08 -2.64 8.28
CA THR A 107 5.81 -2.40 9.71
C THR A 107 5.66 -0.91 9.95
N VAL A 108 4.54 -0.48 10.53
CA VAL A 108 4.33 0.89 11.02
C VAL A 108 4.95 1.00 12.42
N ILE A 109 5.89 1.94 12.57
CA ILE A 109 6.58 2.22 13.83
C ILE A 109 6.26 3.67 14.22
N ASN A 110 5.82 3.89 15.45
CA ASN A 110 5.49 5.22 15.94
C ASN A 110 6.74 5.96 16.47
N ILE A 111 6.58 7.22 16.86
CA ILE A 111 7.65 8.07 17.39
C ILE A 111 8.28 7.52 18.68
N ASP A 112 7.54 6.69 19.42
CA ASP A 112 8.05 6.04 20.64
C ASP A 112 8.89 4.79 20.32
N GLY A 113 9.14 4.50 19.04
CA GLY A 113 9.87 3.31 18.57
C GLY A 113 9.06 2.02 18.65
N LYS A 114 7.74 2.10 18.88
CA LYS A 114 6.88 0.92 19.02
C LYS A 114 6.35 0.47 17.66
N PRO A 115 6.48 -0.82 17.31
CA PRO A 115 5.74 -1.39 16.18
C PRO A 115 4.25 -1.44 16.51
N ILE A 116 3.43 -0.85 15.65
CA ILE A 116 1.97 -0.73 15.84
C ILE A 116 1.23 -1.77 15.02
N HIS A 117 1.52 -1.83 13.73
CA HIS A 117 0.92 -2.76 12.78
C HIS A 117 1.98 -3.34 11.86
N SER A 118 1.75 -4.55 11.36
CA SER A 118 2.57 -5.11 10.30
C SER A 118 1.74 -5.89 9.28
N LEU A 119 2.21 -5.88 8.04
CA LEU A 119 1.70 -6.67 6.93
C LEU A 119 2.86 -7.49 6.36
N THR A 120 2.68 -8.80 6.25
CA THR A 120 3.62 -9.67 5.54
C THR A 120 2.95 -10.20 4.28
N VAL A 121 3.62 -10.08 3.15
CA VAL A 121 3.18 -10.57 1.85
C VAL A 121 4.24 -11.52 1.31
N LYS A 122 3.84 -12.69 0.86
CA LYS A 122 4.71 -13.69 0.26
C LYS A 122 4.87 -13.45 -1.24
N ARG A 123 6.02 -13.82 -1.79
CA ARG A 123 6.25 -13.74 -3.24
C ARG A 123 5.20 -14.51 -4.04
N SER A 124 4.78 -15.67 -3.56
CA SER A 124 3.74 -16.48 -4.21
C SER A 124 2.38 -15.79 -4.34
N GLU A 125 2.09 -14.82 -3.45
CA GLU A 125 0.85 -14.03 -3.51
C GLU A 125 0.88 -12.94 -4.59
N LEU A 126 2.06 -12.64 -5.14
CA LEU A 126 2.32 -11.56 -6.11
C LEU A 126 2.66 -12.14 -7.50
N GLN A 127 2.01 -13.22 -7.89
CA GLN A 127 2.20 -13.87 -9.19
C GLN A 127 0.88 -13.92 -9.97
N LEU A 128 0.96 -13.70 -11.28
CA LEU A 128 -0.18 -13.87 -12.18
C LEU A 128 -0.57 -15.36 -12.25
N LYS A 129 -1.86 -15.58 -12.39
CA LYS A 129 -2.46 -16.91 -12.52
C LYS A 129 -2.83 -17.23 -13.96
#